data_18833c286d7dc2936c0ba178905ef7b8
#
_entry.id   18833c286d7dc2936c0ba178905ef7b8
#
_cell.length_a   1.000
_cell.length_b   1.000
_cell.length_c   1.000
_cell.angle_alpha   90.00
_cell.angle_beta   90.00
_cell.angle_gamma   90.00
#
_symmetry.space_group_name_H-M   'P 1'
#
loop_
_entity.id
_entity.type
_entity.pdbx_description
1 polymer ?
#
loop_
_entity_poly.entity_id
_entity_poly.type
_entity_poly.pdbx_seq_one_letter_code
_entity_poly.pdbx_strand_id
1 'polypeptide(L)'
;IPAGTVIASDTNPATSLTATADATITRSAFNKATVILASPAATTALGVALNGNLYTITPDPKQSTSEALEALGTAITDKDFHVTVINDTIVIEAVDETSSNTLVLSENLTTASVGSIVTFETAEPGDIFIPNGVITKITKAVPGMESVVNVGSYVAGQLAESDVEFRKSYTNKIYNRSSAMLESIKSAILKNVQGVVSVAPYENCTNEVDSAGRWPHSIEVVVEGGDATEIAQQILNTKAGGINTFGSVETTLHGVYGEDIVVRFNRPTYVKVWFK
;
A
#
# COMPACT_ATOMS: atom_id res chain seq x y z
N ILE A 1 -20.94 4.61 4.02
CA ILE A 1 -20.88 3.16 4.30
C ILE A 1 -20.66 3.02 5.78
N PRO A 2 -21.66 2.54 6.55
CA PRO A 2 -21.52 2.32 8.00
C PRO A 2 -20.54 1.19 8.31
N ALA A 3 -19.84 1.29 9.43
CA ALA A 3 -19.13 0.16 10.02
C ALA A 3 -20.05 -1.05 10.19
N GLY A 4 -19.53 -2.25 9.98
CA GLY A 4 -20.35 -3.47 10.00
C GLY A 4 -21.12 -3.75 8.70
N THR A 5 -20.96 -2.94 7.64
CA THR A 5 -21.49 -3.26 6.31
C THR A 5 -20.83 -4.53 5.78
N VAL A 6 -21.62 -5.49 5.31
CA VAL A 6 -21.13 -6.80 4.84
C VAL A 6 -21.20 -6.89 3.32
N ILE A 7 -20.07 -7.28 2.74
CA ILE A 7 -19.92 -7.61 1.32
C ILE A 7 -19.43 -9.05 1.19
N ALA A 8 -19.56 -9.65 0.03
CA ALA A 8 -19.16 -11.03 -0.16
C ALA A 8 -18.61 -11.30 -1.57
N SER A 9 -17.88 -12.41 -1.71
CA SER A 9 -17.53 -12.95 -3.00
C SER A 9 -18.74 -13.65 -3.66
N ASP A 10 -18.68 -13.74 -4.98
CA ASP A 10 -19.65 -14.54 -5.76
C ASP A 10 -19.17 -15.99 -5.95
N THR A 11 -18.24 -16.44 -5.11
CA THR A 11 -17.68 -17.80 -5.11
C THR A 11 -18.48 -18.74 -4.22
N ASN A 12 -18.26 -20.03 -4.38
CA ASN A 12 -18.82 -21.05 -3.49
C ASN A 12 -17.68 -21.93 -2.92
N PRO A 13 -17.40 -21.92 -1.61
CA PRO A 13 -18.06 -21.10 -0.57
C PRO A 13 -17.79 -19.60 -0.74
N ALA A 14 -18.75 -18.77 -0.33
CA ALA A 14 -18.62 -17.32 -0.37
C ALA A 14 -17.76 -16.82 0.79
N THR A 15 -16.81 -15.94 0.48
CA THR A 15 -16.04 -15.23 1.50
C THR A 15 -16.72 -13.89 1.82
N SER A 16 -17.05 -13.69 3.10
CA SER A 16 -17.68 -12.46 3.58
C SER A 16 -16.69 -11.54 4.24
N LEU A 17 -16.81 -10.23 3.96
CA LEU A 17 -16.00 -9.19 4.55
C LEU A 17 -16.89 -8.13 5.19
N THR A 18 -16.41 -7.54 6.26
CA THR A 18 -17.12 -6.53 7.04
C THR A 18 -16.32 -5.24 7.08
N ALA A 19 -16.99 -4.09 6.87
CA ALA A 19 -16.35 -2.77 6.97
C ALA A 19 -15.90 -2.52 8.42
N THR A 20 -14.63 -2.14 8.59
CA THR A 20 -14.01 -1.94 9.92
C THR A 20 -14.39 -0.61 10.56
N ALA A 21 -14.69 0.40 9.74
CA ALA A 21 -15.04 1.75 10.15
C ALA A 21 -16.07 2.38 9.23
N ASP A 22 -16.67 3.47 9.69
CA ASP A 22 -17.51 4.31 8.83
C ASP A 22 -16.66 4.93 7.73
N ALA A 23 -17.16 4.88 6.49
CA ALA A 23 -16.50 5.46 5.33
C ALA A 23 -17.47 6.25 4.48
N THR A 24 -16.96 7.26 3.78
CA THR A 24 -17.76 8.09 2.88
C THR A 24 -17.18 8.03 1.47
N ILE A 25 -18.03 7.70 0.49
CA ILE A 25 -17.69 7.77 -0.93
C ILE A 25 -17.80 9.23 -1.36
N THR A 26 -16.70 9.81 -1.83
CA THR A 26 -16.63 11.25 -2.15
C THR A 26 -15.57 11.56 -3.20
N ARG A 27 -15.76 12.66 -3.94
CA ARG A 27 -14.76 13.18 -4.88
C ARG A 27 -13.46 13.64 -4.22
N SER A 28 -13.48 13.94 -2.93
CA SER A 28 -12.27 14.31 -2.16
C SER A 28 -11.40 13.12 -1.79
N ALA A 29 -11.89 11.91 -2.00
CA ALA A 29 -11.19 10.66 -1.68
C ALA A 29 -11.53 9.60 -2.75
N PHE A 30 -11.45 9.98 -4.03
CA PHE A 30 -11.79 9.08 -5.12
C PHE A 30 -10.60 8.21 -5.53
N ASN A 31 -10.90 7.03 -6.03
CA ASN A 31 -9.96 6.16 -6.73
C ASN A 31 -10.38 5.99 -8.19
N LYS A 32 -11.69 5.89 -8.44
CA LYS A 32 -12.29 5.82 -9.77
C LYS A 32 -13.46 6.80 -9.86
N ALA A 33 -13.59 7.53 -10.96
CA ALA A 33 -14.72 8.41 -11.20
C ALA A 33 -15.15 8.36 -12.66
N THR A 34 -16.47 8.40 -12.88
CA THR A 34 -17.05 8.59 -14.19
C THR A 34 -17.61 10.01 -14.27
N VAL A 35 -17.09 10.81 -15.18
CA VAL A 35 -17.44 12.22 -15.37
C VAL A 35 -18.26 12.36 -16.64
N ILE A 36 -19.34 13.15 -16.55
CA ILE A 36 -20.25 13.48 -17.66
C ILE A 36 -20.47 14.99 -17.73
N LEU A 37 -20.92 15.46 -18.87
CA LEU A 37 -21.42 16.84 -19.00
C LEU A 37 -22.74 17.01 -18.23
N ALA A 38 -22.82 18.04 -17.39
CA ALA A 38 -24.02 18.36 -16.62
C ALA A 38 -25.09 19.03 -17.52
N SER A 39 -24.66 19.68 -18.62
CA SER A 39 -25.56 20.36 -19.57
C SER A 39 -25.01 20.23 -20.98
N PRO A 40 -25.83 19.88 -21.99
CA PRO A 40 -25.39 19.85 -23.38
C PRO A 40 -25.04 21.27 -23.86
N ALA A 41 -24.00 21.38 -24.69
CA ALA A 41 -23.52 22.60 -25.32
C ALA A 41 -22.90 23.65 -24.36
N ALA A 42 -21.81 23.29 -23.74
CA ALA A 42 -21.01 24.29 -23.03
C ALA A 42 -20.09 25.05 -24.00
N THR A 43 -20.38 26.31 -24.21
CA THR A 43 -19.42 27.28 -24.78
C THR A 43 -18.43 27.78 -23.73
N THR A 44 -18.52 27.27 -22.53
CA THR A 44 -17.69 27.58 -21.38
C THR A 44 -16.60 26.53 -21.20
N ALA A 45 -15.45 26.93 -20.69
CA ALA A 45 -14.33 26.04 -20.45
C ALA A 45 -14.72 24.83 -19.58
N LEU A 46 -14.31 23.66 -20.02
CA LEU A 46 -14.42 22.42 -19.24
C LEU A 46 -13.12 22.20 -18.49
N GLY A 47 -13.20 21.90 -17.19
CA GLY A 47 -12.03 21.75 -16.34
C GLY A 47 -12.16 20.58 -15.38
N VAL A 48 -11.08 19.80 -15.29
CA VAL A 48 -10.90 18.73 -14.32
C VAL A 48 -9.62 19.00 -13.55
N ALA A 49 -9.67 19.02 -12.24
CA ALA A 49 -8.47 19.07 -11.42
C ALA A 49 -8.30 17.76 -10.66
N LEU A 50 -7.12 17.15 -10.81
CA LEU A 50 -6.69 15.91 -10.17
C LEU A 50 -5.55 16.25 -9.22
N ASN A 51 -5.73 15.98 -7.92
CA ASN A 51 -4.73 16.27 -6.88
C ASN A 51 -4.19 17.73 -6.94
N GLY A 52 -5.05 18.67 -7.36
CA GLY A 52 -4.68 20.10 -7.52
C GLY A 52 -4.12 20.47 -8.90
N ASN A 53 -3.80 19.52 -9.77
CA ASN A 53 -3.39 19.78 -11.14
C ASN A 53 -4.61 20.03 -12.02
N LEU A 54 -4.74 21.22 -12.58
CA LEU A 54 -5.90 21.63 -13.37
C LEU A 54 -5.66 21.38 -14.87
N TYR A 55 -6.58 20.65 -15.51
CA TYR A 55 -6.65 20.39 -16.93
C TYR A 55 -7.90 21.04 -17.49
N THR A 56 -7.75 21.94 -18.49
CA THR A 56 -8.87 22.70 -19.05
C THR A 56 -8.82 22.70 -20.56
N ILE A 57 -10.00 22.66 -21.16
CA ILE A 57 -10.20 22.93 -22.58
C ILE A 57 -11.32 23.94 -22.77
N THR A 58 -11.31 24.63 -23.90
CA THR A 58 -12.45 25.45 -24.36
C THR A 58 -13.01 24.78 -25.60
N PRO A 59 -14.22 24.15 -25.49
CA PRO A 59 -14.82 23.48 -26.63
C PRO A 59 -15.14 24.46 -27.76
N ASP A 60 -15.01 24.04 -29.01
CA ASP A 60 -15.56 24.80 -30.16
C ASP A 60 -17.11 24.70 -30.14
N PRO A 61 -17.84 25.79 -30.36
CA PRO A 61 -19.31 25.77 -30.43
C PRO A 61 -19.91 24.79 -31.44
N LYS A 62 -19.10 24.31 -32.37
CA LYS A 62 -19.51 23.32 -33.38
C LYS A 62 -19.19 21.88 -33.04
N GLN A 63 -18.42 21.66 -31.98
CA GLN A 63 -18.08 20.31 -31.50
C GLN A 63 -19.28 19.62 -30.87
N SER A 64 -19.38 18.34 -31.09
CA SER A 64 -20.31 17.48 -30.34
C SER A 64 -19.84 17.29 -28.88
N THR A 65 -20.75 16.87 -28.05
CA THR A 65 -20.47 16.52 -26.64
C THR A 65 -19.32 15.51 -26.54
N SER A 66 -19.36 14.48 -27.38
CA SER A 66 -18.34 13.43 -27.43
C SER A 66 -16.96 13.98 -27.78
N GLU A 67 -16.86 14.79 -28.84
CA GLU A 67 -15.59 15.40 -29.27
C GLU A 67 -15.00 16.34 -28.18
N ALA A 68 -15.86 17.08 -27.47
CA ALA A 68 -15.42 17.93 -26.36
C ALA A 68 -14.87 17.09 -25.18
N LEU A 69 -15.53 15.99 -24.84
CA LEU A 69 -15.05 15.09 -23.78
C LEU A 69 -13.79 14.32 -24.19
N GLU A 70 -13.66 13.91 -25.47
CA GLU A 70 -12.44 13.32 -26.00
C GLU A 70 -11.25 14.29 -25.92
N ALA A 71 -11.48 15.56 -26.30
CA ALA A 71 -10.46 16.61 -26.20
C ALA A 71 -10.03 16.83 -24.72
N LEU A 72 -10.98 16.85 -23.79
CA LEU A 72 -10.70 16.96 -22.37
C LEU A 72 -9.95 15.74 -21.85
N GLY A 73 -10.38 14.52 -22.19
CA GLY A 73 -9.71 13.28 -21.83
C GLY A 73 -8.26 13.24 -22.31
N THR A 74 -8.02 13.71 -23.55
CA THR A 74 -6.66 13.79 -24.12
C THR A 74 -5.80 14.88 -23.44
N ALA A 75 -6.41 15.96 -22.96
CA ALA A 75 -5.73 17.02 -22.23
C ALA A 75 -5.25 16.61 -20.83
N ILE A 76 -5.89 15.59 -20.25
CA ILE A 76 -5.47 15.03 -18.95
C ILE A 76 -4.26 14.12 -19.19
N THR A 77 -3.06 14.64 -18.94
CA THR A 77 -1.79 13.92 -19.16
C THR A 77 -1.11 13.47 -17.87
N ASP A 78 -1.90 13.36 -16.79
CA ASP A 78 -1.39 12.93 -15.50
C ASP A 78 -0.99 11.45 -15.54
N LYS A 79 0.23 11.15 -15.07
CA LYS A 79 0.78 9.79 -15.06
C LYS A 79 0.18 8.89 -13.98
N ASP A 80 -0.41 9.50 -12.98
CA ASP A 80 -0.99 8.80 -11.83
C ASP A 80 -2.43 8.34 -12.12
N PHE A 81 -2.96 8.66 -13.32
CA PHE A 81 -4.32 8.31 -13.71
C PHE A 81 -4.37 7.70 -15.12
N HIS A 82 -5.21 6.68 -15.25
CA HIS A 82 -5.69 6.19 -16.53
C HIS A 82 -6.99 6.92 -16.89
N VAL A 83 -6.99 7.59 -18.04
CA VAL A 83 -8.17 8.31 -18.55
C VAL A 83 -8.65 7.65 -19.81
N THR A 84 -9.91 7.25 -19.83
CA THR A 84 -10.58 6.63 -20.98
C THR A 84 -11.89 7.34 -21.27
N VAL A 85 -12.15 7.66 -22.54
CA VAL A 85 -13.41 8.26 -22.96
C VAL A 85 -14.26 7.22 -23.66
N ILE A 86 -15.47 6.99 -23.17
CA ILE A 86 -16.41 6.00 -23.69
C ILE A 86 -17.83 6.62 -23.71
N ASN A 87 -18.46 6.68 -24.86
CA ASN A 87 -19.86 7.06 -25.00
C ASN A 87 -20.27 8.30 -24.18
N ASP A 88 -19.70 9.45 -24.45
CA ASP A 88 -19.99 10.71 -23.74
C ASP A 88 -19.68 10.71 -22.23
N THR A 89 -18.77 9.84 -21.81
CA THR A 89 -18.30 9.78 -20.44
C THR A 89 -16.76 9.73 -20.39
N ILE A 90 -16.16 10.41 -19.41
CA ILE A 90 -14.73 10.28 -19.09
C ILE A 90 -14.62 9.39 -17.86
N VAL A 91 -13.94 8.27 -17.99
CA VAL A 91 -13.58 7.40 -16.86
C VAL A 91 -12.16 7.73 -16.44
N ILE A 92 -12.00 8.12 -15.20
CA ILE A 92 -10.71 8.45 -14.57
C ILE A 92 -10.46 7.41 -13.49
N GLU A 93 -9.38 6.65 -13.62
CA GLU A 93 -8.98 5.60 -12.67
C GLU A 93 -7.56 5.88 -12.20
N ALA A 94 -7.32 5.79 -10.92
CA ALA A 94 -5.97 5.89 -10.38
C ALA A 94 -5.12 4.67 -10.80
N VAL A 95 -3.87 4.90 -11.19
CA VAL A 95 -2.90 3.83 -11.52
C VAL A 95 -2.60 2.99 -10.29
N ASP A 96 -2.44 3.64 -9.14
CA ASP A 96 -2.39 2.94 -7.86
C ASP A 96 -3.81 2.68 -7.37
N GLU A 97 -4.26 1.44 -7.51
CA GLU A 97 -5.59 0.99 -7.12
C GLU A 97 -5.92 1.19 -5.63
N THR A 98 -4.91 1.43 -4.80
CA THR A 98 -5.05 1.65 -3.35
C THR A 98 -5.00 3.13 -2.96
N SER A 99 -4.73 4.03 -3.91
CA SER A 99 -4.60 5.46 -3.65
C SER A 99 -5.95 6.15 -3.46
N SER A 100 -5.94 7.21 -2.66
CA SER A 100 -7.08 8.10 -2.45
C SER A 100 -6.73 9.48 -2.99
N ASN A 101 -7.51 9.96 -3.95
CA ASN A 101 -7.20 11.16 -4.72
C ASN A 101 -8.31 12.20 -4.63
N THR A 102 -8.01 13.44 -5.00
CA THR A 102 -8.97 14.54 -5.01
C THR A 102 -9.38 14.89 -6.43
N LEU A 103 -10.70 14.94 -6.70
CA LEU A 103 -11.30 15.34 -7.96
C LEU A 103 -12.13 16.62 -7.77
N VAL A 104 -11.78 17.65 -8.52
CA VAL A 104 -12.59 18.89 -8.63
C VAL A 104 -13.00 19.09 -10.08
N LEU A 105 -14.27 19.39 -10.30
CA LEU A 105 -14.85 19.57 -11.64
C LEU A 105 -15.34 21.02 -11.79
N SER A 106 -15.29 21.54 -13.02
CA SER A 106 -15.96 22.79 -13.38
C SER A 106 -17.49 22.62 -13.32
N GLU A 107 -18.23 23.72 -13.24
CA GLU A 107 -19.70 23.72 -13.09
C GLU A 107 -20.45 22.96 -14.19
N ASN A 108 -19.85 22.85 -15.38
CA ASN A 108 -20.44 22.16 -16.53
C ASN A 108 -20.21 20.65 -16.54
N LEU A 109 -19.43 20.14 -15.60
CA LEU A 109 -19.14 18.73 -15.43
C LEU A 109 -19.75 18.21 -14.12
N THR A 110 -20.19 16.97 -14.15
CA THR A 110 -20.66 16.27 -12.96
C THR A 110 -20.17 14.84 -12.96
N THR A 111 -20.19 14.20 -11.80
CA THR A 111 -19.86 12.78 -11.68
C THR A 111 -21.13 11.93 -11.85
N ALA A 112 -21.10 10.98 -12.77
CA ALA A 112 -22.11 9.93 -12.85
C ALA A 112 -21.90 8.87 -11.76
N SER A 113 -20.64 8.53 -11.47
CA SER A 113 -20.29 7.61 -10.39
C SER A 113 -18.94 8.00 -9.77
N VAL A 114 -18.74 7.66 -8.50
CA VAL A 114 -17.49 7.83 -7.77
C VAL A 114 -17.23 6.59 -6.95
N GLY A 115 -16.03 6.04 -7.06
CA GLY A 115 -15.51 4.97 -6.20
C GLY A 115 -14.44 5.51 -5.25
N SER A 116 -14.53 5.15 -3.99
CA SER A 116 -13.55 5.46 -2.95
C SER A 116 -13.05 4.15 -2.31
N ILE A 117 -11.81 4.16 -1.83
CA ILE A 117 -11.24 3.01 -1.14
C ILE A 117 -11.82 2.92 0.27
N VAL A 118 -12.24 1.72 0.65
CA VAL A 118 -12.79 1.40 1.96
C VAL A 118 -12.16 0.11 2.47
N THR A 119 -11.77 0.11 3.73
CA THR A 119 -11.13 -1.05 4.36
C THR A 119 -12.18 -2.03 4.91
N PHE A 120 -12.01 -3.29 4.56
CA PHE A 120 -12.83 -4.40 5.00
C PHE A 120 -11.95 -5.49 5.61
N GLU A 121 -12.49 -6.23 6.56
CA GLU A 121 -11.87 -7.41 7.16
C GLU A 121 -12.72 -8.66 6.90
N THR A 122 -12.08 -9.82 6.80
CA THR A 122 -12.78 -11.11 6.72
C THR A 122 -13.46 -11.41 8.03
N ALA A 123 -14.65 -12.02 7.99
CA ALA A 123 -15.40 -12.44 9.18
C ALA A 123 -14.67 -13.54 9.96
N GLU A 124 -13.88 -14.36 9.28
CA GLU A 124 -13.10 -15.44 9.88
C GLU A 124 -11.61 -15.09 9.90
N PRO A 125 -10.90 -15.37 11.01
CA PRO A 125 -9.46 -15.20 11.08
C PRO A 125 -8.73 -16.26 10.24
N GLY A 126 -7.59 -15.91 9.68
CA GLY A 126 -6.74 -16.83 8.94
C GLY A 126 -6.16 -16.20 7.68
N ASP A 127 -5.23 -16.93 7.05
CA ASP A 127 -4.68 -16.56 5.75
C ASP A 127 -5.67 -16.97 4.64
N ILE A 128 -6.65 -16.11 4.41
CA ILE A 128 -7.67 -16.33 3.38
C ILE A 128 -7.26 -15.58 2.13
N PHE A 129 -6.87 -16.31 1.09
CA PHE A 129 -6.53 -15.72 -0.20
C PHE A 129 -7.78 -15.23 -0.93
N ILE A 130 -7.83 -13.94 -1.27
CA ILE A 130 -8.92 -13.31 -2.00
C ILE A 130 -8.35 -12.71 -3.30
N PRO A 131 -8.58 -13.34 -4.46
CA PRO A 131 -8.16 -12.77 -5.75
C PRO A 131 -8.82 -11.42 -6.02
N ASN A 132 -8.15 -10.56 -6.79
CA ASN A 132 -8.73 -9.28 -7.22
C ASN A 132 -10.02 -9.48 -8.03
N GLY A 133 -10.98 -8.59 -7.85
CA GLY A 133 -12.22 -8.58 -8.61
C GLY A 133 -13.26 -9.62 -8.20
N VAL A 134 -13.02 -10.41 -7.14
CA VAL A 134 -13.92 -11.50 -6.73
C VAL A 134 -15.03 -11.05 -5.78
N ILE A 135 -14.77 -9.97 -5.03
CA ILE A 135 -15.77 -9.41 -4.11
C ILE A 135 -16.67 -8.45 -4.89
N THR A 136 -17.84 -8.92 -5.26
CA THR A 136 -18.78 -8.16 -6.12
C THR A 136 -20.17 -8.04 -5.52
N LYS A 137 -20.46 -8.76 -4.42
CA LYS A 137 -21.81 -8.85 -3.88
C LYS A 137 -21.97 -7.97 -2.64
N ILE A 138 -22.95 -7.08 -2.67
CA ILE A 138 -23.41 -6.33 -1.49
C ILE A 138 -24.47 -7.16 -0.79
N THR A 139 -24.15 -7.69 0.40
CA THR A 139 -25.05 -8.59 1.13
C THR A 139 -26.25 -7.85 1.71
N LYS A 140 -26.07 -6.60 2.14
CA LYS A 140 -27.13 -5.73 2.63
C LYS A 140 -27.04 -4.40 1.92
N ALA A 141 -28.13 -3.99 1.30
CA ALA A 141 -28.21 -2.72 0.56
C ALA A 141 -27.85 -1.54 1.47
N VAL A 142 -26.94 -0.70 1.01
CA VAL A 142 -26.54 0.56 1.62
C VAL A 142 -26.96 1.67 0.66
N PRO A 143 -27.75 2.68 1.10
CA PRO A 143 -28.15 3.76 0.23
C PRO A 143 -26.95 4.46 -0.43
N GLY A 144 -26.98 4.60 -1.75
CA GLY A 144 -25.91 5.22 -2.53
C GLY A 144 -24.72 4.31 -2.88
N MET A 145 -24.71 3.06 -2.43
CA MET A 145 -23.72 2.06 -2.82
C MET A 145 -24.27 1.17 -3.93
N GLU A 146 -23.80 1.34 -5.15
CA GLU A 146 -24.28 0.63 -6.34
C GLU A 146 -23.49 -0.64 -6.64
N SER A 147 -22.19 -0.60 -6.40
CA SER A 147 -21.29 -1.71 -6.67
C SER A 147 -20.11 -1.74 -5.70
N VAL A 148 -19.45 -2.87 -5.62
CA VAL A 148 -18.23 -3.08 -4.87
C VAL A 148 -17.32 -4.01 -5.68
N VAL A 149 -16.02 -3.76 -5.59
CA VAL A 149 -15.00 -4.64 -6.14
C VAL A 149 -13.76 -4.55 -5.25
N ASN A 150 -13.13 -5.67 -4.99
CA ASN A 150 -11.84 -5.64 -4.31
C ASN A 150 -10.72 -5.39 -5.31
N VAL A 151 -9.86 -4.45 -4.97
CA VAL A 151 -8.71 -4.02 -5.76
C VAL A 151 -7.42 -4.12 -4.93
N GLY A 152 -6.30 -4.26 -5.59
CA GLY A 152 -5.00 -4.19 -4.97
C GLY A 152 -4.63 -5.36 -4.07
N SER A 153 -3.65 -5.13 -3.22
CA SER A 153 -3.13 -6.10 -2.27
C SER A 153 -3.98 -6.14 -0.99
N TYR A 154 -4.05 -7.30 -0.38
CA TYR A 154 -4.64 -7.50 0.94
C TYR A 154 -3.56 -7.88 1.95
N VAL A 155 -3.80 -7.60 3.21
CA VAL A 155 -2.96 -8.09 4.30
C VAL A 155 -3.51 -9.45 4.73
N ALA A 156 -2.67 -10.49 4.60
CA ALA A 156 -3.05 -11.83 5.01
C ALA A 156 -3.32 -11.89 6.51
N GLY A 157 -4.44 -12.50 6.88
CA GLY A 157 -4.77 -12.75 8.27
C GLY A 157 -3.91 -13.89 8.85
N GLN A 158 -3.91 -14.01 10.16
CA GLN A 158 -3.21 -15.09 10.86
C GLN A 158 -4.19 -15.88 11.71
N LEU A 159 -3.99 -17.19 11.76
CA LEU A 159 -4.68 -18.04 12.73
C LEU A 159 -4.13 -17.78 14.13
N ALA A 160 -4.92 -18.11 15.15
CA ALA A 160 -4.44 -18.11 16.53
C ALA A 160 -3.19 -19.00 16.65
N GLU A 161 -2.16 -18.49 17.34
CA GLU A 161 -0.93 -19.24 17.58
C GLU A 161 -1.22 -20.57 18.30
N SER A 162 -0.63 -21.66 17.83
CA SER A 162 -0.59 -22.91 18.56
C SER A 162 0.26 -22.76 19.83
N ASP A 163 0.13 -23.65 20.81
CA ASP A 163 0.95 -23.65 22.04
C ASP A 163 2.45 -23.64 21.76
N VAL A 164 2.88 -24.33 20.72
CA VAL A 164 4.29 -24.39 20.30
C VAL A 164 4.74 -23.05 19.73
N GLU A 165 3.94 -22.45 18.88
CA GLU A 165 4.20 -21.13 18.30
C GLU A 165 4.16 -20.05 19.38
N PHE A 166 3.19 -20.12 20.30
CA PHE A 166 3.09 -19.19 21.42
C PHE A 166 4.32 -19.26 22.32
N ARG A 167 4.86 -20.43 22.63
CA ARG A 167 6.09 -20.59 23.42
C ARG A 167 7.28 -20.00 22.68
N LYS A 168 7.39 -20.21 21.37
CA LYS A 168 8.42 -19.62 20.53
C LYS A 168 8.33 -18.10 20.47
N SER A 169 7.11 -17.60 20.28
CA SER A 169 6.76 -16.18 20.29
C SER A 169 7.04 -15.53 21.65
N TYR A 170 6.73 -16.22 22.75
CA TYR A 170 7.05 -15.78 24.12
C TYR A 170 8.57 -15.66 24.34
N THR A 171 9.34 -16.66 23.90
CA THR A 171 10.81 -16.62 23.97
C THR A 171 11.35 -15.43 23.19
N ASN A 172 10.85 -15.21 21.97
CA ASN A 172 11.21 -14.04 21.16
C ASN A 172 10.81 -12.71 21.83
N LYS A 173 9.68 -12.66 22.55
CA LYS A 173 9.27 -11.46 23.31
C LYS A 173 10.21 -11.13 24.46
N ILE A 174 10.83 -12.13 25.09
CA ILE A 174 11.84 -11.93 26.14
C ILE A 174 13.08 -11.29 25.52
N TYR A 175 13.57 -11.80 24.39
CA TYR A 175 14.70 -11.22 23.67
C TYR A 175 14.41 -9.81 23.12
N ASN A 176 13.18 -9.55 22.74
CA ASN A 176 12.75 -8.23 22.23
C ASN A 176 12.76 -7.12 23.31
N ARG A 177 12.82 -7.48 24.59
CA ARG A 177 12.98 -6.54 25.73
C ARG A 177 14.44 -6.31 26.09
N SER A 178 15.36 -7.13 25.61
CA SER A 178 16.78 -6.90 25.74
C SER A 178 17.29 -6.06 24.57
N SER A 179 18.16 -5.12 24.83
CA SER A 179 18.87 -4.37 23.80
C SER A 179 20.27 -4.91 23.64
N ALA A 180 20.90 -4.66 22.51
CA ALA A 180 22.29 -5.01 22.22
C ALA A 180 22.59 -6.50 22.02
N MET A 181 21.61 -7.38 21.93
CA MET A 181 21.80 -8.79 21.56
C MET A 181 21.39 -9.01 20.10
N LEU A 182 22.08 -9.89 19.38
CA LEU A 182 21.76 -10.22 17.99
C LEU A 182 20.33 -10.77 17.84
N GLU A 183 19.89 -11.59 18.78
CA GLU A 183 18.54 -12.15 18.83
C GLU A 183 17.48 -11.06 19.03
N SER A 184 17.80 -9.97 19.74
CA SER A 184 16.88 -8.84 19.90
C SER A 184 16.66 -8.10 18.58
N ILE A 185 17.73 -7.91 17.79
CA ILE A 185 17.65 -7.28 16.46
C ILE A 185 16.77 -8.14 15.56
N LYS A 186 17.02 -9.45 15.52
CA LYS A 186 16.19 -10.40 14.75
C LYS A 186 14.72 -10.35 15.15
N SER A 187 14.45 -10.40 16.46
CA SER A 187 13.08 -10.38 16.98
C SER A 187 12.37 -9.06 16.71
N ALA A 188 13.09 -7.93 16.82
CA ALA A 188 12.53 -6.60 16.55
C ALA A 188 12.11 -6.45 15.08
N ILE A 189 12.96 -6.89 14.15
CA ILE A 189 12.67 -6.82 12.72
C ILE A 189 11.49 -7.74 12.37
N LEU A 190 11.51 -9.01 12.78
CA LEU A 190 10.42 -9.96 12.47
C LEU A 190 9.07 -9.55 13.04
N LYS A 191 9.05 -8.80 14.14
CA LYS A 191 7.81 -8.36 14.77
C LYS A 191 7.26 -7.07 14.21
N ASN A 192 8.14 -6.11 13.92
CA ASN A 192 7.71 -4.73 13.68
C ASN A 192 7.76 -4.33 12.19
N VAL A 193 8.37 -5.15 11.32
CA VAL A 193 8.47 -4.86 9.89
C VAL A 193 7.63 -5.85 9.10
N GLN A 194 6.68 -5.33 8.34
CA GLN A 194 5.82 -6.17 7.50
C GLN A 194 6.58 -6.73 6.29
N GLY A 195 6.18 -7.92 5.84
CA GLY A 195 6.74 -8.55 4.65
C GLY A 195 8.15 -9.12 4.82
N VAL A 196 8.67 -9.20 6.05
CA VAL A 196 9.94 -9.87 6.33
C VAL A 196 9.71 -11.37 6.43
N VAL A 197 10.46 -12.11 5.62
CA VAL A 197 10.42 -13.58 5.56
C VAL A 197 11.46 -14.21 6.49
N SER A 198 12.69 -13.69 6.46
CA SER A 198 13.79 -14.23 7.28
C SER A 198 14.77 -13.12 7.70
N VAL A 199 15.39 -13.33 8.86
CA VAL A 199 16.43 -12.44 9.41
C VAL A 199 17.57 -13.27 9.99
N ALA A 200 18.79 -12.99 9.57
CA ALA A 200 20.00 -13.61 10.06
C ALA A 200 21.02 -12.53 10.49
N PRO A 201 21.19 -12.27 11.78
CA PRO A 201 22.18 -11.34 12.28
C PRO A 201 23.52 -12.06 12.52
N TYR A 202 24.61 -11.35 12.26
CA TYR A 202 25.99 -11.77 12.47
C TYR A 202 26.76 -10.64 13.12
N GLU A 203 27.86 -10.94 13.77
CA GLU A 203 28.75 -9.94 14.34
C GLU A 203 30.24 -10.27 14.06
N ASN A 204 31.03 -9.22 14.02
CA ASN A 204 32.49 -9.31 14.09
C ASN A 204 32.98 -8.55 15.34
N CYS A 205 33.32 -9.29 16.40
CA CYS A 205 33.87 -8.71 17.65
C CYS A 205 35.39 -8.62 17.66
N THR A 206 36.05 -8.93 16.56
CA THR A 206 37.52 -8.84 16.47
C THR A 206 37.98 -7.44 16.06
N ASN A 207 39.29 -7.19 16.22
CA ASN A 207 39.94 -5.94 15.81
C ASN A 207 40.30 -5.93 14.31
N GLU A 208 40.01 -6.99 13.57
CA GLU A 208 40.36 -7.16 12.16
C GLU A 208 39.13 -7.46 11.33
N VAL A 209 39.26 -7.26 10.03
CA VAL A 209 38.19 -7.66 9.07
C VAL A 209 38.13 -9.19 9.05
N ASP A 210 36.96 -9.74 9.25
CA ASP A 210 36.77 -11.18 9.26
C ASP A 210 36.76 -11.83 7.87
N SER A 211 36.68 -13.15 7.83
CA SER A 211 36.65 -13.92 6.57
C SER A 211 35.45 -13.63 5.68
N ALA A 212 34.36 -13.03 6.20
CA ALA A 212 33.18 -12.59 5.47
C ALA A 212 33.27 -11.11 5.04
N GLY A 213 34.38 -10.43 5.33
CA GLY A 213 34.62 -9.04 4.98
C GLY A 213 33.98 -8.03 5.94
N ARG A 214 33.42 -8.46 7.08
CA ARG A 214 32.81 -7.56 8.06
C ARG A 214 33.88 -6.74 8.77
N TRP A 215 33.59 -5.46 8.95
CA TRP A 215 34.47 -4.54 9.63
C TRP A 215 34.70 -4.93 11.10
N PRO A 216 35.82 -4.53 11.69
CA PRO A 216 36.02 -4.66 13.14
C PRO A 216 34.86 -4.06 13.93
N HIS A 217 34.41 -4.73 14.98
CA HIS A 217 33.34 -4.26 15.87
C HIS A 217 32.07 -3.83 15.14
N SER A 218 31.62 -4.68 14.22
CA SER A 218 30.40 -4.41 13.42
C SER A 218 29.41 -5.55 13.51
N ILE A 219 28.15 -5.20 13.26
CA ILE A 219 27.07 -6.15 13.06
C ILE A 219 26.62 -6.13 11.59
N GLU A 220 26.34 -7.29 11.04
CA GLU A 220 25.70 -7.51 9.77
C GLU A 220 24.33 -8.13 10.01
N VAL A 221 23.29 -7.57 9.40
CA VAL A 221 21.96 -8.17 9.42
C VAL A 221 21.55 -8.48 7.99
N VAL A 222 21.28 -9.76 7.70
CA VAL A 222 20.76 -10.19 6.39
C VAL A 222 19.26 -10.35 6.51
N VAL A 223 18.49 -9.60 5.73
CA VAL A 223 17.03 -9.56 5.83
C VAL A 223 16.38 -9.84 4.47
N GLU A 224 15.47 -10.80 4.44
CA GLU A 224 14.66 -11.13 3.29
C GLU A 224 13.28 -10.48 3.40
N GLY A 225 12.88 -9.69 2.38
CA GLY A 225 11.62 -8.95 2.39
C GLY A 225 11.65 -7.70 3.27
N GLY A 226 10.51 -7.04 3.41
CA GLY A 226 10.30 -5.85 4.22
C GLY A 226 10.89 -4.55 3.65
N ASP A 227 10.38 -3.42 4.11
CA ASP A 227 10.86 -2.08 3.74
C ASP A 227 12.24 -1.78 4.33
N ALA A 228 13.11 -1.13 3.53
CA ALA A 228 14.49 -0.87 3.92
C ALA A 228 14.60 0.15 5.06
N THR A 229 13.74 1.16 5.06
CA THR A 229 13.75 2.22 6.08
C THR A 229 13.26 1.69 7.42
N GLU A 230 12.21 0.88 7.41
CA GLU A 230 11.68 0.24 8.61
C GLU A 230 12.70 -0.74 9.21
N ILE A 231 13.37 -1.55 8.38
CA ILE A 231 14.44 -2.46 8.82
C ILE A 231 15.57 -1.67 9.47
N ALA A 232 16.06 -0.62 8.80
CA ALA A 232 17.13 0.23 9.32
C ALA A 232 16.74 0.88 10.66
N GLN A 233 15.49 1.32 10.80
CA GLN A 233 14.97 1.89 12.04
C GLN A 233 14.98 0.86 13.19
N GLN A 234 14.60 -0.39 12.92
CA GLN A 234 14.62 -1.45 13.93
C GLN A 234 16.07 -1.82 14.34
N ILE A 235 16.99 -1.87 13.38
CA ILE A 235 18.41 -2.08 13.66
C ILE A 235 18.95 -0.96 14.55
N LEU A 236 18.68 0.30 14.20
CA LEU A 236 19.14 1.46 14.97
C LEU A 236 18.60 1.45 16.40
N ASN A 237 17.31 1.14 16.58
CA ASN A 237 16.64 1.11 17.88
C ASN A 237 17.15 -0.01 18.79
N THR A 238 17.72 -1.07 18.21
CA THR A 238 18.05 -2.30 18.96
C THR A 238 19.55 -2.51 19.11
N LYS A 239 20.36 -1.99 18.18
CA LYS A 239 21.82 -2.13 18.25
C LYS A 239 22.42 -1.42 19.48
N ALA A 240 23.56 -1.88 19.94
CA ALA A 240 24.34 -1.15 20.95
C ALA A 240 24.88 0.16 20.37
N GLY A 241 24.97 1.19 21.22
CA GLY A 241 25.67 2.42 20.88
C GLY A 241 27.16 2.15 20.56
N GLY A 242 27.69 2.87 19.55
CA GLY A 242 29.08 2.74 19.13
C GLY A 242 29.42 1.53 18.26
N ILE A 243 28.49 0.59 18.03
CA ILE A 243 28.68 -0.53 17.11
C ILE A 243 28.30 -0.11 15.69
N ASN A 244 29.20 -0.38 14.74
CA ASN A 244 28.96 -0.12 13.33
C ASN A 244 28.03 -1.17 12.71
N THR A 245 27.28 -0.76 11.70
CA THR A 245 26.47 -1.66 10.88
C THR A 245 27.19 -1.92 9.55
N PHE A 246 27.19 -3.16 9.08
CA PHE A 246 27.84 -3.59 7.85
C PHE A 246 26.82 -4.13 6.85
N GLY A 247 26.96 -3.76 5.57
CA GLY A 247 26.11 -4.25 4.49
C GLY A 247 26.19 -3.39 3.23
N SER A 248 25.57 -3.89 2.16
CA SER A 248 25.51 -3.25 0.86
C SER A 248 24.28 -2.33 0.66
N VAL A 249 23.23 -2.56 1.46
CA VAL A 249 22.06 -1.67 1.50
C VAL A 249 22.32 -0.60 2.55
N GLU A 250 22.29 0.65 2.11
CA GLU A 250 22.57 1.80 2.95
C GLU A 250 21.30 2.65 3.09
N THR A 251 20.91 2.97 4.31
CA THR A 251 19.75 3.82 4.60
C THR A 251 20.15 4.90 5.60
N THR A 252 19.91 6.15 5.25
CA THR A 252 20.13 7.28 6.15
C THR A 252 18.88 7.56 6.95
N LEU A 253 18.99 7.58 8.25
CA LEU A 253 17.93 7.91 9.20
C LEU A 253 18.29 9.21 9.92
N HIS A 254 17.27 9.99 10.29
CA HIS A 254 17.46 11.19 11.09
C HIS A 254 17.36 10.85 12.58
N GLY A 255 18.41 11.15 13.32
CA GLY A 255 18.43 10.99 14.76
C GLY A 255 17.60 12.05 15.50
N VAL A 256 17.45 11.86 16.82
CA VAL A 256 16.61 12.72 17.68
C VAL A 256 17.10 14.17 17.70
N TYR A 257 18.39 14.39 17.50
CA TYR A 257 19.01 15.73 17.48
C TYR A 257 19.24 16.27 16.05
N GLY A 258 18.65 15.61 15.04
CA GLY A 258 18.75 16.00 13.63
C GLY A 258 20.04 15.56 12.94
N GLU A 259 20.85 14.69 13.58
CA GLU A 259 22.02 14.07 12.96
C GLU A 259 21.61 12.98 11.96
N ASP A 260 22.36 12.86 10.87
CA ASP A 260 22.20 11.79 9.90
C ASP A 260 22.95 10.52 10.36
N ILE A 261 22.18 9.46 10.55
CA ILE A 261 22.70 8.16 10.99
C ILE A 261 22.57 7.18 9.83
N VAL A 262 23.70 6.69 9.35
CA VAL A 262 23.74 5.68 8.28
C VAL A 262 23.68 4.29 8.87
N VAL A 263 22.65 3.53 8.50
CA VAL A 263 22.49 2.12 8.87
C VAL A 263 22.66 1.26 7.63
N ARG A 264 23.48 0.19 7.77
CA ARG A 264 23.76 -0.76 6.69
C ARG A 264 23.26 -2.14 7.04
N PHE A 265 22.78 -2.86 6.03
CA PHE A 265 22.38 -4.26 6.13
C PHE A 265 22.50 -4.96 4.77
N ASN A 266 22.30 -6.26 4.72
CA ASN A 266 22.35 -7.02 3.48
C ASN A 266 21.00 -7.67 3.14
N ARG A 267 20.79 -7.92 1.84
CA ARG A 267 19.75 -8.79 1.33
C ARG A 267 20.35 -10.17 1.01
N PRO A 268 19.58 -11.27 1.14
CA PRO A 268 20.09 -12.58 0.80
C PRO A 268 20.33 -12.72 -0.71
N THR A 269 21.33 -13.50 -1.08
CA THR A 269 21.57 -13.91 -2.47
C THR A 269 20.92 -15.26 -2.69
N TYR A 270 20.02 -15.36 -3.70
CA TYR A 270 19.32 -16.59 -4.01
C TYR A 270 20.17 -17.50 -4.90
N VAL A 271 20.28 -18.76 -4.50
CA VAL A 271 20.86 -19.81 -5.34
C VAL A 271 19.73 -20.66 -5.94
N LYS A 272 19.65 -20.70 -7.27
CA LYS A 272 18.68 -21.56 -7.95
C LYS A 272 19.19 -22.99 -7.93
N VAL A 273 18.43 -23.89 -7.31
CA VAL A 273 18.74 -25.33 -7.28
C VAL A 273 17.76 -26.03 -8.21
N TRP A 274 18.29 -26.79 -9.16
CA TRP A 274 17.52 -27.61 -10.08
C TRP A 274 17.58 -29.06 -9.62
N PHE A 275 16.43 -29.66 -9.39
CA PHE A 275 16.32 -31.10 -9.15
C PHE A 275 15.99 -31.80 -10.47
N LYS A 276 16.72 -32.85 -10.76
CA LYS A 276 16.54 -33.67 -11.97
C LYS A 276 15.92 -35.02 -11.61
#